data_e6a7b181180ea9099d8c315d5167fd92
#
_entry.id   e6a7b181180ea9099d8c315d5167fd92
#
_cell.length_a   1.000
_cell.length_b   1.000
_cell.length_c   1.000
_cell.angle_alpha   90.00
_cell.angle_beta   90.00
_cell.angle_gamma   90.00
#
_symmetry.space_group_name_H-M   'P 1'
#
loop_
_entity.id
_entity.type
_entity.pdbx_description
1 polymer ?
#
loop_
_entity_poly.entity_id
_entity_poly.type
_entity_poly.pdbx_seq_one_letter_code
_entity_poly.pdbx_strand_id
1 'polypeptide(L)'
;YVTGKTGYMSELHGKYIRFPGDGAKLISSNDSTNFTFRGRFDTPSEALNISYEVSEKAHSALRYLINRNAYKRNGLTVIAWADGRDVLNPAEDTFSIFDAVSERSELTVVPAETSEDFAKNLSQALSGYYSDLETPIKVNLMVVDAASPGRMAVQYFKSFEIDDYIDRITKWHSDLS
;
A
#
# COMPACT_ATOMS: atom_id res chain seq x y z
N TYR A 1 7.75 -8.64 -20.26
CA TYR A 1 8.41 -7.41 -19.79
C TYR A 1 8.96 -7.57 -18.36
N VAL A 2 8.19 -8.11 -17.41
CA VAL A 2 8.59 -8.17 -15.99
C VAL A 2 9.75 -9.13 -15.74
N THR A 3 9.71 -10.32 -16.32
CA THR A 3 10.70 -11.39 -16.08
C THR A 3 11.76 -11.49 -17.17
N GLY A 4 11.58 -10.82 -18.31
CA GLY A 4 12.39 -11.00 -19.51
C GLY A 4 12.29 -12.39 -20.15
N LYS A 5 11.37 -13.23 -19.68
CA LYS A 5 11.14 -14.59 -20.18
C LYS A 5 9.80 -14.69 -20.88
N THR A 6 9.73 -15.57 -21.87
CA THR A 6 8.47 -15.97 -22.50
C THR A 6 7.63 -16.78 -21.50
N GLY A 7 6.35 -16.48 -21.39
CA GLY A 7 5.43 -17.20 -20.49
C GLY A 7 4.01 -17.21 -21.04
N TYR A 8 3.15 -18.02 -20.46
CA TYR A 8 1.74 -18.05 -20.82
C TYR A 8 1.05 -16.77 -20.37
N MET A 9 0.34 -16.09 -21.27
CA MET A 9 -0.44 -14.92 -20.97
C MET A 9 -1.64 -15.28 -20.07
N SER A 10 -1.93 -14.43 -19.10
CA SER A 10 -3.13 -14.56 -18.29
C SER A 10 -4.32 -13.87 -18.97
N GLU A 11 -5.37 -14.60 -19.26
CA GLU A 11 -6.64 -14.04 -19.72
C GLU A 11 -7.53 -13.61 -18.55
N LEU A 12 -7.37 -14.27 -17.41
CA LEU A 12 -8.12 -14.00 -16.19
C LEU A 12 -7.15 -13.67 -15.07
N HIS A 13 -7.43 -12.58 -14.36
CA HIS A 13 -6.61 -12.11 -13.25
C HIS A 13 -7.31 -12.29 -11.91
N GLY A 14 -6.53 -12.25 -10.80
CA GLY A 14 -6.98 -12.51 -9.46
C GLY A 14 -8.15 -11.63 -9.01
N LYS A 15 -9.08 -12.27 -8.29
CA LYS A 15 -10.17 -11.63 -7.55
C LYS A 15 -9.91 -11.74 -6.05
N TYR A 16 -10.84 -11.23 -5.25
CA TYR A 16 -10.82 -11.34 -3.79
C TYR A 16 -9.55 -10.73 -3.18
N ILE A 17 -9.17 -9.57 -3.67
CA ILE A 17 -7.92 -8.91 -3.31
C ILE A 17 -8.05 -8.27 -1.92
N ARG A 18 -9.11 -7.49 -1.65
CA ARG A 18 -9.27 -6.73 -0.41
C ARG A 18 -9.90 -7.55 0.72
N PHE A 19 -10.82 -8.46 0.37
CA PHE A 19 -11.50 -9.35 1.31
C PHE A 19 -12.13 -10.55 0.59
N PRO A 20 -12.45 -11.65 1.30
CA PRO A 20 -13.19 -12.78 0.73
C PRO A 20 -14.55 -12.31 0.17
N GLY A 21 -14.85 -12.66 -1.07
CA GLY A 21 -16.07 -12.24 -1.76
C GLY A 21 -15.95 -10.92 -2.55
N ASP A 22 -14.83 -10.20 -2.48
CA ASP A 22 -14.58 -9.01 -3.29
C ASP A 22 -14.43 -9.38 -4.76
N GLY A 23 -15.45 -9.08 -5.55
CA GLY A 23 -15.45 -9.34 -7.00
C GLY A 23 -14.61 -8.35 -7.81
N ALA A 24 -14.13 -7.27 -7.19
CA ALA A 24 -13.38 -6.24 -7.88
C ALA A 24 -12.00 -6.74 -8.34
N LYS A 25 -11.67 -6.43 -9.59
CA LYS A 25 -10.40 -6.81 -10.22
C LYS A 25 -9.53 -5.58 -10.41
N LEU A 26 -8.25 -5.71 -10.08
CA LEU A 26 -7.25 -4.69 -10.37
C LEU A 26 -6.88 -4.68 -11.86
N ILE A 27 -6.84 -5.85 -12.48
CA ILE A 27 -6.50 -6.04 -13.87
C ILE A 27 -7.68 -6.74 -14.57
N SER A 28 -8.18 -6.16 -15.66
CA SER A 28 -9.22 -6.74 -16.48
C SER A 28 -9.04 -6.28 -17.93
N SER A 29 -8.78 -7.21 -18.83
CA SER A 29 -8.65 -6.96 -20.26
C SER A 29 -9.59 -7.82 -21.10
N ASN A 30 -10.47 -8.60 -20.48
CA ASN A 30 -11.38 -9.53 -21.14
C ASN A 30 -12.76 -8.95 -21.46
N ASP A 31 -12.91 -7.64 -21.38
CA ASP A 31 -14.16 -6.95 -21.70
C ASP A 31 -14.21 -6.61 -23.19
N SER A 32 -14.87 -7.45 -23.98
CA SER A 32 -15.05 -7.24 -25.41
C SER A 32 -16.22 -6.33 -25.77
N THR A 33 -17.08 -5.99 -24.82
CA THR A 33 -18.30 -5.21 -25.03
C THR A 33 -18.18 -3.76 -24.58
N ASN A 34 -17.38 -3.49 -23.59
CA ASN A 34 -17.12 -2.14 -23.04
C ASN A 34 -15.75 -1.61 -23.45
N PHE A 35 -15.48 -0.36 -23.10
CA PHE A 35 -14.36 0.43 -23.61
C PHE A 35 -13.03 0.21 -22.89
N THR A 36 -12.81 -0.88 -22.20
CA THR A 36 -11.58 -1.07 -21.41
C THR A 36 -10.31 -0.93 -22.25
N PHE A 37 -10.36 -1.32 -23.53
CA PHE A 37 -9.24 -1.19 -24.47
C PHE A 37 -9.62 -0.60 -25.84
N ARG A 38 -10.91 -0.37 -26.12
CA ARG A 38 -11.38 0.15 -27.41
C ARG A 38 -10.80 1.53 -27.72
N GLY A 39 -10.44 1.73 -28.97
CA GLY A 39 -9.84 2.96 -29.47
C GLY A 39 -8.32 3.03 -29.31
N ARG A 40 -7.72 2.07 -28.58
CA ARG A 40 -6.26 1.95 -28.41
C ARG A 40 -5.74 0.60 -28.89
N PHE A 41 -6.54 -0.44 -28.77
CA PHE A 41 -6.16 -1.82 -29.08
C PHE A 41 -7.34 -2.54 -29.76
N ASP A 42 -7.03 -3.50 -30.62
CA ASP A 42 -8.03 -4.31 -31.30
C ASP A 42 -8.39 -5.57 -30.52
N THR A 43 -7.44 -6.09 -29.74
CA THR A 43 -7.59 -7.32 -28.96
C THR A 43 -7.24 -7.14 -27.50
N PRO A 44 -7.79 -7.97 -26.58
CA PRO A 44 -7.42 -7.96 -25.16
C PRO A 44 -5.93 -8.19 -24.91
N SER A 45 -5.28 -9.02 -25.73
CA SER A 45 -3.85 -9.35 -25.62
C SER A 45 -2.94 -8.17 -25.95
N GLU A 46 -3.39 -7.25 -26.76
CA GLU A 46 -2.66 -6.00 -27.03
C GLU A 46 -2.79 -5.01 -25.87
N ALA A 47 -3.97 -5.00 -25.24
CA ALA A 47 -4.24 -4.11 -24.12
C ALA A 47 -3.43 -4.47 -22.87
N LEU A 48 -3.26 -5.76 -22.61
CA LEU A 48 -2.53 -6.26 -21.45
C LEU A 48 -1.89 -7.62 -21.74
N ASN A 49 -0.59 -7.67 -21.62
CA ASN A 49 0.20 -8.86 -21.84
C ASN A 49 1.07 -9.16 -20.59
N ILE A 50 0.45 -9.79 -19.59
CA ILE A 50 1.10 -10.21 -18.35
C ILE A 50 1.00 -11.73 -18.25
N SER A 51 2.13 -12.39 -17.94
CA SER A 51 2.13 -13.84 -17.74
C SER A 51 1.31 -14.23 -16.51
N TYR A 52 0.71 -15.42 -16.58
CA TYR A 52 -0.04 -16.01 -15.48
C TYR A 52 0.76 -16.02 -14.17
N GLU A 53 2.02 -16.46 -14.25
CA GLU A 53 2.91 -16.53 -13.09
C GLU A 53 3.11 -15.16 -12.42
N VAL A 54 3.39 -14.13 -13.20
CA VAL A 54 3.56 -12.76 -12.68
C VAL A 54 2.28 -12.24 -12.08
N SER A 55 1.15 -12.45 -12.77
CA SER A 55 -0.16 -12.03 -12.28
C SER A 55 -0.49 -12.68 -10.94
N GLU A 56 -0.35 -14.00 -10.81
CA GLU A 56 -0.64 -14.71 -9.57
C GLU A 56 0.28 -14.32 -8.42
N LYS A 57 1.58 -14.17 -8.66
CA LYS A 57 2.53 -13.70 -7.66
C LYS A 57 2.17 -12.30 -7.16
N ALA A 58 1.90 -11.37 -8.07
CA ALA A 58 1.56 -9.99 -7.72
C ALA A 58 0.25 -9.91 -6.91
N HIS A 59 -0.80 -10.62 -7.34
CA HIS A 59 -2.07 -10.63 -6.63
C HIS A 59 -1.98 -11.34 -5.26
N SER A 60 -1.18 -12.39 -5.16
CA SER A 60 -0.95 -13.09 -3.88
C SER A 60 -0.17 -12.23 -2.91
N ALA A 61 0.88 -11.53 -3.36
CA ALA A 61 1.63 -10.59 -2.55
C ALA A 61 0.72 -9.43 -2.07
N LEU A 62 -0.09 -8.87 -2.97
CA LEU A 62 -1.01 -7.80 -2.61
C LEU A 62 -2.06 -8.26 -1.57
N ARG A 63 -2.65 -9.45 -1.73
CA ARG A 63 -3.55 -10.04 -0.73
C ARG A 63 -2.86 -10.21 0.63
N TYR A 64 -1.62 -10.70 0.62
CA TYR A 64 -0.83 -10.87 1.84
C TYR A 64 -0.61 -9.53 2.55
N LEU A 65 -0.16 -8.51 1.84
CA LEU A 65 0.08 -7.17 2.39
C LEU A 65 -1.21 -6.55 2.93
N ILE A 66 -2.32 -6.69 2.20
CA ILE A 66 -3.63 -6.18 2.64
C ILE A 66 -4.10 -6.87 3.93
N ASN A 67 -3.89 -8.17 4.05
CA ASN A 67 -4.28 -8.91 5.25
C ASN A 67 -3.37 -8.60 6.45
N ARG A 68 -2.15 -8.18 6.20
CA ARG A 68 -1.17 -7.92 7.25
C ARG A 68 -1.33 -6.55 7.90
N ASN A 69 -1.39 -5.47 7.11
CA ASN A 69 -1.37 -4.12 7.68
C ASN A 69 -2.17 -3.08 6.87
N ALA A 70 -3.18 -3.47 6.11
CA ALA A 70 -3.96 -2.49 5.38
C ALA A 70 -5.00 -1.80 6.26
N TYR A 71 -5.01 -0.48 6.23
CA TYR A 71 -6.13 0.30 6.73
C TYR A 71 -7.29 0.27 5.72
N LYS A 72 -8.49 -0.05 6.19
CA LYS A 72 -9.69 -0.19 5.34
C LYS A 72 -10.83 0.69 5.83
N ARG A 73 -11.35 1.54 4.95
CA ARG A 73 -12.52 2.38 5.26
C ARG A 73 -13.35 2.64 4.01
N ASN A 74 -14.63 2.30 4.05
CA ASN A 74 -15.61 2.60 2.99
C ASN A 74 -15.17 2.18 1.57
N GLY A 75 -14.54 1.01 1.44
CA GLY A 75 -14.02 0.53 0.15
C GLY A 75 -12.60 0.95 -0.18
N LEU A 76 -12.12 2.05 0.40
CA LEU A 76 -10.74 2.47 0.33
C LEU A 76 -9.83 1.50 1.12
N THR A 77 -8.71 1.17 0.56
CA THR A 77 -7.69 0.33 1.21
C THR A 77 -6.33 1.00 1.05
N VAL A 78 -5.72 1.37 2.17
CA VAL A 78 -4.39 1.97 2.24
C VAL A 78 -3.41 0.91 2.71
N ILE A 79 -2.31 0.74 1.99
CA ILE A 79 -1.31 -0.30 2.23
C ILE A 79 0.06 0.36 2.26
N ALA A 80 0.82 0.12 3.33
CA ALA A 80 2.21 0.52 3.42
C ALA A 80 3.09 -0.72 3.62
N TRP A 81 4.23 -0.78 2.94
CA TRP A 81 5.17 -1.89 3.11
C TRP A 81 6.59 -1.48 2.72
N ALA A 82 7.56 -2.19 3.29
CA ALA A 82 8.96 -2.15 2.90
C ALA A 82 9.50 -3.57 2.74
N ASP A 83 10.62 -3.72 2.05
CA ASP A 83 11.22 -5.03 1.82
C ASP A 83 11.64 -5.70 3.14
N GLY A 84 10.99 -6.84 3.45
CA GLY A 84 11.31 -7.68 4.60
C GLY A 84 10.99 -7.12 5.99
N ARG A 85 10.26 -6.00 6.10
CA ARG A 85 10.01 -5.32 7.38
C ARG A 85 8.59 -4.85 7.54
N ASP A 86 8.18 -4.71 8.78
CA ASP A 86 6.92 -4.07 9.15
C ASP A 86 7.04 -2.55 9.05
N VAL A 87 6.04 -1.95 8.48
CA VAL A 87 5.93 -0.51 8.29
C VAL A 87 4.60 -0.06 8.87
N LEU A 88 4.62 1.03 9.62
CA LEU A 88 3.41 1.65 10.14
C LEU A 88 2.55 2.19 8.99
N ASN A 89 1.24 1.94 9.05
CA ASN A 89 0.32 2.46 8.06
C ASN A 89 -0.04 3.91 8.42
N PRO A 90 0.18 4.89 7.53
CA PRO A 90 -0.05 6.30 7.84
C PRO A 90 -1.52 6.65 8.02
N ALA A 91 -2.43 5.77 7.61
CA ALA A 91 -3.87 5.98 7.74
C ALA A 91 -4.46 5.44 9.07
N GLU A 92 -3.64 4.80 9.91
CA GLU A 92 -4.04 4.43 11.26
C GLU A 92 -4.22 5.68 12.12
N ASP A 93 -5.00 5.56 13.20
CA ASP A 93 -5.17 6.69 14.10
C ASP A 93 -3.88 7.00 14.87
N THR A 94 -3.75 8.25 15.29
CA THR A 94 -2.55 8.77 15.94
C THR A 94 -2.16 8.00 17.21
N PHE A 95 -3.15 7.55 18.00
CA PHE A 95 -2.89 6.78 19.22
C PHE A 95 -2.33 5.40 18.91
N SER A 96 -2.90 4.70 17.93
CA SER A 96 -2.40 3.38 17.51
C SER A 96 -0.97 3.45 16.97
N ILE A 97 -0.61 4.50 16.25
CA ILE A 97 0.78 4.72 15.80
C ILE A 97 1.69 4.97 17.00
N PHE A 98 1.25 5.79 17.95
CA PHE A 98 2.03 6.09 19.14
C PHE A 98 2.26 4.86 20.02
N ASP A 99 1.24 4.06 20.24
CA ASP A 99 1.32 2.81 21.01
C ASP A 99 2.26 1.81 20.35
N ALA A 100 2.13 1.58 19.04
CA ALA A 100 2.98 0.65 18.30
C ALA A 100 4.46 1.05 18.33
N VAL A 101 4.75 2.35 18.35
CA VAL A 101 6.11 2.88 18.44
C VAL A 101 6.63 2.80 19.88
N SER A 102 5.80 3.11 20.86
CA SER A 102 6.17 3.11 22.29
C SER A 102 6.46 1.69 22.80
N GLU A 103 5.73 0.67 22.33
CA GLU A 103 5.97 -0.73 22.70
C GLU A 103 7.35 -1.25 22.26
N ARG A 104 7.93 -0.67 21.20
CA ARG A 104 9.22 -1.10 20.64
C ARG A 104 10.38 -0.16 20.95
N SER A 105 10.12 1.07 21.34
CA SER A 105 11.15 2.02 21.77
C SER A 105 11.12 2.10 23.31
N GLU A 106 12.29 1.99 23.96
CA GLU A 106 12.44 2.25 25.40
C GLU A 106 12.23 3.74 25.77
N LEU A 107 11.65 4.53 24.87
CA LEU A 107 11.42 5.94 25.03
C LEU A 107 10.24 6.18 25.97
N THR A 108 10.52 6.85 27.08
CA THR A 108 9.47 7.36 27.96
C THR A 108 8.78 8.53 27.25
N VAL A 109 7.57 8.29 26.78
CA VAL A 109 6.75 9.32 26.13
C VAL A 109 6.39 10.38 27.18
N VAL A 110 6.93 11.57 27.02
CA VAL A 110 6.54 12.73 27.85
C VAL A 110 5.21 13.28 27.31
N PRO A 111 4.22 13.58 28.15
CA PRO A 111 2.99 14.20 27.69
C PRO A 111 3.29 15.47 26.89
N ALA A 112 2.77 15.54 25.67
CA ALA A 112 2.95 16.73 24.83
C ALA A 112 1.93 17.80 25.24
N GLU A 113 2.40 19.01 25.51
CA GLU A 113 1.57 20.17 25.86
C GLU A 113 1.18 20.98 24.62
N THR A 114 1.92 20.81 23.53
CA THR A 114 1.70 21.53 22.26
C THR A 114 1.79 20.58 21.06
N SER A 115 1.21 20.97 19.91
CA SER A 115 1.33 20.23 18.65
C SER A 115 2.80 20.10 18.21
N GLU A 116 3.65 21.07 18.52
CA GLU A 116 5.08 21.02 18.20
C GLU A 116 5.81 19.98 19.05
N ASP A 117 5.51 19.92 20.36
CA ASP A 117 6.04 18.89 21.25
C ASP A 117 5.58 17.49 20.83
N PHE A 118 4.32 17.36 20.43
CA PHE A 118 3.77 16.13 19.89
C PHE A 118 4.51 15.69 18.62
N ALA A 119 4.69 16.60 17.65
CA ALA A 119 5.39 16.31 16.40
C ALA A 119 6.85 15.88 16.66
N LYS A 120 7.53 16.56 17.59
CA LYS A 120 8.90 16.22 17.99
C LYS A 120 8.98 14.84 18.64
N ASN A 121 8.09 14.54 19.58
CA ASN A 121 8.04 13.24 20.26
C ASN A 121 7.74 12.12 19.26
N LEU A 122 6.78 12.32 18.36
CA LEU A 122 6.43 11.35 17.32
C LEU A 122 7.60 11.13 16.35
N SER A 123 8.26 12.19 15.90
CA SER A 123 9.41 12.08 15.01
C SER A 123 10.57 11.32 15.67
N GLN A 124 10.87 11.60 16.93
CA GLN A 124 11.91 10.89 17.68
C GLN A 124 11.57 9.41 17.86
N ALA A 125 10.32 9.11 18.22
CA ALA A 125 9.86 7.75 18.40
C ALA A 125 9.89 6.96 17.08
N LEU A 126 9.43 7.54 15.97
CA LEU A 126 9.50 6.93 14.64
C LEU A 126 10.97 6.73 14.18
N SER A 127 11.83 7.70 14.40
CA SER A 127 13.26 7.58 14.10
C SER A 127 13.92 6.48 14.92
N GLY A 128 13.58 6.33 16.19
CA GLY A 128 14.02 5.22 17.04
C GLY A 128 13.51 3.87 16.55
N TYR A 129 12.24 3.78 16.17
CA TYR A 129 11.63 2.56 15.64
C TYR A 129 12.33 2.05 14.37
N TYR A 130 12.86 2.97 13.55
CA TYR A 130 13.55 2.65 12.31
C TYR A 130 15.09 2.75 12.40
N SER A 131 15.66 3.06 13.58
CA SER A 131 17.11 3.32 13.75
C SER A 131 18.02 2.10 13.50
N ASP A 132 17.50 0.90 13.68
CA ASP A 132 18.27 -0.35 13.51
C ASP A 132 18.50 -0.73 12.03
N LEU A 133 18.31 0.23 11.12
CA LEU A 133 18.33 -0.01 9.69
C LEU A 133 19.70 0.35 9.10
N GLU A 134 20.55 -0.65 8.87
CA GLU A 134 21.88 -0.50 8.25
C GLU A 134 21.84 -0.10 6.75
N THR A 135 20.69 -0.17 6.09
CA THR A 135 20.53 0.11 4.66
C THR A 135 19.39 1.08 4.39
N PRO A 136 19.52 1.95 3.38
CA PRO A 136 18.42 2.82 2.97
C PRO A 136 17.20 1.97 2.57
N ILE A 137 16.10 2.16 3.29
CA ILE A 137 14.85 1.43 3.08
C ILE A 137 13.89 2.30 2.32
N LYS A 138 13.27 1.70 1.31
CA LYS A 138 12.15 2.32 0.59
C LYS A 138 10.84 1.81 1.13
N VAL A 139 10.01 2.73 1.58
CA VAL A 139 8.63 2.47 1.96
C VAL A 139 7.72 2.72 0.78
N ASN A 140 6.94 1.73 0.44
CA ASN A 140 5.94 1.83 -0.61
C ASN A 140 4.57 2.09 0.01
N LEU A 141 3.86 3.09 -0.50
CA LEU A 141 2.50 3.42 -0.12
C LEU A 141 1.59 3.27 -1.33
N MET A 142 0.54 2.47 -1.18
CA MET A 142 -0.47 2.26 -2.21
C MET A 142 -1.87 2.48 -1.64
N VAL A 143 -2.69 3.17 -2.40
CA VAL A 143 -4.11 3.33 -2.11
C VAL A 143 -4.89 2.69 -3.25
N VAL A 144 -5.75 1.76 -2.91
CA VAL A 144 -6.67 1.13 -3.85
C VAL A 144 -8.11 1.37 -3.43
N ASP A 145 -8.97 1.56 -4.42
CA ASP A 145 -10.41 1.73 -4.23
C ASP A 145 -11.18 0.98 -5.30
N ALA A 146 -12.42 0.61 -5.01
CA ALA A 146 -13.33 0.03 -5.98
C ALA A 146 -14.57 0.92 -6.13
N ALA A 147 -14.54 1.76 -7.13
CA ALA A 147 -15.67 2.61 -7.50
C ALA A 147 -16.91 1.81 -7.95
N SER A 148 -16.75 0.54 -8.28
CA SER A 148 -17.83 -0.36 -8.63
C SER A 148 -17.52 -1.80 -8.17
N PRO A 149 -18.56 -2.67 -8.02
CA PRO A 149 -18.37 -4.06 -7.58
C PRO A 149 -17.43 -4.92 -8.45
N GLY A 150 -17.15 -4.48 -9.67
CA GLY A 150 -16.35 -5.27 -10.63
C GLY A 150 -14.95 -4.76 -10.88
N ARG A 151 -14.63 -3.53 -10.49
CA ARG A 151 -13.36 -2.88 -10.85
C ARG A 151 -12.72 -2.19 -9.66
N MET A 152 -11.43 -2.43 -9.50
CA MET A 152 -10.55 -1.77 -8.54
C MET A 152 -9.55 -0.90 -9.31
N ALA A 153 -9.22 0.25 -8.75
CA ALA A 153 -8.22 1.17 -9.28
C ALA A 153 -7.15 1.46 -8.23
N VAL A 154 -5.91 1.61 -8.69
CA VAL A 154 -4.86 2.23 -7.89
C VAL A 154 -5.08 3.74 -7.95
N GLN A 155 -5.48 4.32 -6.83
CA GLN A 155 -5.68 5.76 -6.70
C GLN A 155 -4.37 6.51 -6.44
N TYR A 156 -3.45 5.85 -5.74
CA TYR A 156 -2.16 6.42 -5.42
C TYR A 156 -1.12 5.30 -5.28
N PHE A 157 0.09 5.57 -5.78
CA PHE A 157 1.26 4.74 -5.52
C PHE A 157 2.50 5.61 -5.50
N LYS A 158 3.29 5.48 -4.44
CA LYS A 158 4.59 6.14 -4.33
C LYS A 158 5.54 5.36 -3.43
N SER A 159 6.83 5.39 -3.79
CA SER A 159 7.92 4.92 -2.94
C SER A 159 8.61 6.14 -2.32
N PHE A 160 8.92 6.05 -1.04
CA PHE A 160 9.61 7.06 -0.24
C PHE A 160 10.88 6.48 0.34
N GLU A 161 11.90 7.29 0.49
CA GLU A 161 12.98 6.98 1.42
C GLU A 161 12.41 7.02 2.85
N ILE A 162 12.98 6.25 3.77
CA ILE A 162 12.41 6.10 5.12
C ILE A 162 12.30 7.43 5.85
N ASP A 163 13.31 8.31 5.75
CA ASP A 163 13.31 9.62 6.41
C ASP A 163 12.17 10.52 5.87
N ASP A 164 11.99 10.58 4.54
CA ASP A 164 10.88 11.33 3.93
C ASP A 164 9.50 10.76 4.33
N TYR A 165 9.43 9.45 4.54
CA TYR A 165 8.20 8.80 5.01
C TYR A 165 7.88 9.19 6.46
N ILE A 166 8.87 9.16 7.36
CA ILE A 166 8.76 9.58 8.77
C ILE A 166 8.32 11.04 8.85
N ASP A 167 8.98 11.93 8.13
CA ASP A 167 8.66 13.37 8.14
C ASP A 167 7.21 13.62 7.70
N ARG A 168 6.74 12.90 6.69
CA ARG A 168 5.35 13.01 6.19
C ARG A 168 4.32 12.49 7.17
N ILE A 169 4.57 11.34 7.80
CA ILE A 169 3.68 10.82 8.86
C ILE A 169 3.62 11.79 10.02
N THR A 170 4.77 12.24 10.50
CA THR A 170 4.86 13.19 11.60
C THR A 170 4.06 14.46 11.32
N LYS A 171 4.25 15.04 10.13
CA LYS A 171 3.50 16.22 9.72
C LYS A 171 2.01 15.96 9.63
N TRP A 172 1.61 14.84 9.01
CA TRP A 172 0.21 14.47 8.86
C TRP A 172 -0.51 14.36 10.21
N HIS A 173 0.10 13.66 11.16
CA HIS A 173 -0.52 13.45 12.46
C HIS A 173 -0.44 14.68 13.37
N SER A 174 0.57 15.55 13.22
CA SER A 174 0.60 16.81 13.94
C SER A 174 -0.40 17.85 13.45
N ASP A 175 -0.73 17.83 12.16
CA ASP A 175 -1.74 18.72 11.58
C ASP A 175 -3.17 18.29 11.95
N LEU A 176 -3.37 17.06 12.45
CA LEU A 176 -4.68 16.50 12.86
C LEU A 176 -4.91 16.55 14.37
N SER A 177 -3.90 16.84 15.16
CA SER A 177 -3.95 16.95 16.62
C SER A 177 -4.10 18.41 17.05
#